data_e33e3e548ad86db1cc04fd822df900f3
#
_entry.id   e33e3e548ad86db1cc04fd822df900f3
#
_cell.length_a   1.000
_cell.length_b   1.000
_cell.length_c   1.000
_cell.angle_alpha   90.00
_cell.angle_beta   90.00
_cell.angle_gamma   90.00
#
_symmetry.space_group_name_H-M   'P 1'
#
loop_
_entity.id
_entity.type
_entity.pdbx_description
1 polymer ?
#
loop_
_entity_poly.entity_id
_entity_poly.type
_entity_poly.pdbx_seq_one_letter_code
_entity_poly.pdbx_strand_id
1 'polypeptide(L)'
;MAERILIRDLMTVGVASCAPDTPVVEIARQLLEKNLEALIVLNEDGHGVGMVSQDELVNAYSRDECRQLTAEDIMNDNVPQVPPTIPLTAAAQIMRDQGCRVLFLTHNSDGVTYPAGVLTYQHFLRHLAALDDSELGDLGIKAARQAPLEAFIAKRDAALRRARSEDQE
;
A
#
# COMPACT_ATOMS: atom_id res chain seq x y z
N MET A 1 -4.70 -28.27 -14.77
CA MET A 1 -3.64 -27.46 -14.12
C MET A 1 -4.35 -26.43 -13.25
N ALA A 2 -4.00 -26.36 -11.99
CA ALA A 2 -4.58 -25.31 -11.14
C ALA A 2 -4.18 -23.95 -11.72
N GLU A 3 -5.17 -23.08 -11.93
CA GLU A 3 -4.97 -21.73 -12.42
C GLU A 3 -4.02 -20.99 -11.47
N ARG A 4 -2.94 -20.44 -11.99
CA ARG A 4 -1.98 -19.70 -11.15
C ARG A 4 -2.57 -18.37 -10.79
N ILE A 5 -3.03 -18.23 -9.56
CA ILE A 5 -3.53 -16.97 -9.02
C ILE A 5 -2.37 -15.98 -8.94
N LEU A 6 -2.56 -14.82 -9.53
CA LEU A 6 -1.61 -13.73 -9.53
C LEU A 6 -1.97 -12.72 -8.43
N ILE A 7 -1.01 -11.93 -7.99
CA ILE A 7 -1.25 -10.89 -6.96
C ILE A 7 -2.41 -9.98 -7.35
N ARG A 8 -2.45 -9.54 -8.63
CA ARG A 8 -3.50 -8.65 -9.14
C ARG A 8 -4.94 -9.17 -8.94
N ASP A 9 -5.10 -10.48 -8.78
CA ASP A 9 -6.42 -11.10 -8.63
C ASP A 9 -6.96 -10.93 -7.20
N LEU A 10 -6.08 -10.68 -6.23
CA LEU A 10 -6.42 -10.56 -4.80
C LEU A 10 -6.05 -9.22 -4.17
N MET A 11 -5.14 -8.44 -4.75
CA MET A 11 -4.63 -7.21 -4.16
C MET A 11 -5.73 -6.17 -3.93
N THR A 12 -5.53 -5.31 -2.95
CA THR A 12 -6.28 -4.06 -2.86
C THR A 12 -5.70 -3.06 -3.86
N VAL A 13 -6.55 -2.50 -4.71
CA VAL A 13 -6.17 -1.48 -5.69
C VAL A 13 -6.13 -0.11 -5.01
N GLY A 14 -5.08 0.64 -5.31
CA GLY A 14 -4.80 1.92 -4.67
C GLY A 14 -3.97 1.76 -3.40
N VAL A 15 -3.28 2.81 -3.03
CA VAL A 15 -2.38 2.85 -1.88
C VAL A 15 -2.69 4.09 -1.06
N ALA A 16 -2.83 3.91 0.25
CA ALA A 16 -2.89 5.02 1.17
C ALA A 16 -1.46 5.57 1.40
N SER A 17 -1.34 6.87 1.48
CA SER A 17 -0.06 7.56 1.59
C SER A 17 -0.09 8.68 2.61
N CYS A 18 1.09 9.08 3.06
CA CYS A 18 1.32 10.24 3.89
C CYS A 18 2.57 11.00 3.40
N ALA A 19 2.76 12.22 3.91
CA ALA A 19 3.97 12.99 3.67
C ALA A 19 5.07 12.62 4.70
N PRO A 20 6.36 12.91 4.43
CA PRO A 20 7.46 12.62 5.35
C PRO A 20 7.32 13.28 6.73
N ASP A 21 6.75 14.47 6.78
CA ASP A 21 6.53 15.25 8.00
C ASP A 21 5.24 14.89 8.76
N THR A 22 4.47 13.91 8.27
CA THR A 22 3.23 13.47 8.93
C THR A 22 3.52 12.92 10.32
N PRO A 23 2.87 13.44 11.39
CA PRO A 23 3.09 12.96 12.75
C PRO A 23 2.69 11.49 12.93
N VAL A 24 3.47 10.76 13.71
CA VAL A 24 3.21 9.35 14.05
C VAL A 24 1.80 9.12 14.60
N VAL A 25 1.28 10.07 15.40
CA VAL A 25 -0.08 10.00 15.95
C VAL A 25 -1.14 10.03 14.84
N GLU A 26 -0.93 10.84 13.82
CA GLU A 26 -1.85 10.93 12.68
C GLU A 26 -1.80 9.65 11.84
N ILE A 27 -0.60 9.13 11.58
CA ILE A 27 -0.41 7.85 10.88
C ILE A 27 -1.16 6.73 11.60
N ALA A 28 -0.98 6.61 12.93
CA ALA A 28 -1.66 5.60 13.73
C ALA A 28 -3.18 5.71 13.64
N ARG A 29 -3.74 6.93 13.66
CA ARG A 29 -5.18 7.16 13.47
C ARG A 29 -5.64 6.72 12.08
N GLN A 30 -4.92 7.07 11.03
CA GLN A 30 -5.27 6.67 9.67
C GLN A 30 -5.26 5.16 9.48
N LEU A 31 -4.28 4.44 10.07
CA LEU A 31 -4.23 2.98 10.01
C LEU A 31 -5.43 2.36 10.71
N LEU A 32 -5.82 2.87 11.89
CA LEU A 32 -6.96 2.37 12.65
C LEU A 32 -8.30 2.68 11.96
N GLU A 33 -8.53 3.92 11.57
CA GLU A 33 -9.79 4.37 10.98
C GLU A 33 -10.10 3.68 9.64
N LYS A 34 -9.07 3.45 8.83
CA LYS A 34 -9.20 2.84 7.51
C LYS A 34 -8.90 1.35 7.49
N ASN A 35 -8.61 0.75 8.66
CA ASN A 35 -8.21 -0.65 8.81
C ASN A 35 -7.07 -1.02 7.84
N LEU A 36 -6.00 -0.22 7.86
CA LEU A 36 -4.82 -0.39 7.01
C LEU A 36 -3.68 -1.02 7.79
N GLU A 37 -2.80 -1.75 7.09
CA GLU A 37 -1.59 -2.32 7.68
C GLU A 37 -0.35 -1.43 7.48
N ALA A 38 -0.35 -0.59 6.45
CA ALA A 38 0.74 0.33 6.15
C ALA A 38 0.30 1.52 5.29
N LEU A 39 1.11 2.57 5.32
CA LEU A 39 1.05 3.72 4.41
C LEU A 39 2.36 3.83 3.64
N ILE A 40 2.30 4.27 2.39
CA ILE A 40 3.48 4.72 1.64
C ILE A 40 3.78 6.18 2.01
N VAL A 41 5.06 6.48 2.22
CA VAL A 41 5.54 7.85 2.39
C VAL A 41 5.92 8.39 1.01
N LEU A 42 5.26 9.46 0.60
CA LEU A 42 5.49 10.12 -0.68
C LEU A 42 6.18 11.46 -0.44
N ASN A 43 7.23 11.74 -1.21
CA ASN A 43 7.84 13.07 -1.23
C ASN A 43 6.99 14.07 -2.04
N GLU A 44 7.43 15.32 -2.13
CA GLU A 44 6.74 16.40 -2.85
C GLU A 44 6.55 16.10 -4.35
N ASP A 45 7.46 15.32 -4.95
CA ASP A 45 7.37 14.88 -6.35
C ASP A 45 6.42 13.68 -6.54
N GLY A 46 5.84 13.15 -5.47
CA GLY A 46 4.96 12.00 -5.49
C GLY A 46 5.69 10.64 -5.59
N HIS A 47 7.00 10.61 -5.39
CA HIS A 47 7.76 9.37 -5.34
C HIS A 47 7.66 8.72 -3.96
N GLY A 48 7.52 7.39 -3.94
CA GLY A 48 7.57 6.60 -2.71
C GLY A 48 9.01 6.58 -2.16
N VAL A 49 9.21 7.21 -1.01
CA VAL A 49 10.51 7.28 -0.32
C VAL A 49 10.64 6.31 0.84
N GLY A 50 9.53 5.75 1.28
CA GLY A 50 9.50 4.78 2.37
C GLY A 50 8.10 4.27 2.64
N MET A 51 7.96 3.46 3.67
CA MET A 51 6.66 3.03 4.19
C MET A 51 6.65 3.07 5.73
N VAL A 52 5.47 3.28 6.28
CA VAL A 52 5.21 3.10 7.72
C VAL A 52 4.13 2.05 7.87
N SER A 53 4.49 0.93 8.45
CA SER A 53 3.57 -0.14 8.82
C SER A 53 3.29 -0.14 10.33
N GLN A 54 2.45 -1.05 10.76
CA GLN A 54 2.24 -1.30 12.20
C GLN A 54 3.55 -1.68 12.90
N ASP A 55 4.47 -2.37 12.21
CA ASP A 55 5.75 -2.78 12.78
C ASP A 55 6.67 -1.57 13.06
N GLU A 56 6.75 -0.58 12.16
CA GLU A 56 7.49 0.66 12.39
C GLU A 56 6.90 1.47 13.55
N LEU A 57 5.56 1.52 13.65
CA LEU A 57 4.90 2.21 14.77
C LEU A 57 5.17 1.53 16.11
N VAL A 58 5.12 0.20 16.17
CA VAL A 58 5.44 -0.57 17.37
C VAL A 58 6.92 -0.40 17.77
N ASN A 59 7.83 -0.42 16.79
CA ASN A 59 9.24 -0.14 17.02
C ASN A 59 9.47 1.28 17.55
N ALA A 60 8.76 2.27 16.98
CA ALA A 60 8.84 3.66 17.44
C ALA A 60 8.31 3.85 18.85
N TYR A 61 7.32 3.04 19.27
CA TYR A 61 6.71 3.13 20.60
C TYR A 61 7.71 2.93 21.75
N SER A 62 8.81 2.22 21.51
CA SER A 62 9.90 2.03 22.47
C SER A 62 10.83 3.23 22.63
N ARG A 63 10.72 4.25 21.76
CA ARG A 63 11.54 5.47 21.82
C ARG A 63 10.94 6.49 22.76
N ASP A 64 11.82 7.23 23.45
CA ASP A 64 11.39 8.41 24.20
C ASP A 64 10.72 9.42 23.24
N GLU A 65 9.65 10.07 23.72
CA GLU A 65 8.90 11.06 22.95
C GLU A 65 8.34 10.56 21.60
N CYS A 66 8.04 9.27 21.49
CA CYS A 66 7.58 8.65 20.23
C CYS A 66 6.43 9.42 19.53
N ARG A 67 5.60 10.13 20.30
CA ARG A 67 4.47 10.92 19.77
C ARG A 67 4.89 12.19 19.03
N GLN A 68 6.13 12.64 19.15
CA GLN A 68 6.70 13.79 18.48
C GLN A 68 7.37 13.41 17.16
N LEU A 69 7.57 12.11 16.92
CA LEU A 69 8.19 11.61 15.70
C LEU A 69 7.26 11.78 14.49
N THR A 70 7.87 11.85 13.33
CA THR A 70 7.20 11.93 12.03
C THR A 70 7.40 10.64 11.22
N ALA A 71 6.75 10.55 10.07
CA ALA A 71 6.92 9.43 9.15
C ALA A 71 8.39 9.22 8.78
N GLU A 72 9.13 10.30 8.48
CA GLU A 72 10.54 10.26 8.09
C GLU A 72 11.43 9.68 9.20
N ASP A 73 11.10 9.93 10.46
CA ASP A 73 11.89 9.44 11.61
C ASP A 73 11.79 7.92 11.82
N ILE A 74 10.72 7.31 11.32
CA ILE A 74 10.39 5.91 11.62
C ILE A 74 10.22 5.03 10.38
N MET A 75 10.06 5.61 9.19
CA MET A 75 9.78 4.86 7.97
C MET A 75 10.89 3.85 7.65
N ASN A 76 10.47 2.77 7.04
CA ASN A 76 11.37 1.83 6.38
C ASN A 76 11.57 2.29 4.94
N ASP A 77 12.79 2.63 4.57
CA ASP A 77 13.17 3.06 3.21
C ASP A 77 13.35 1.88 2.24
N ASN A 78 13.52 0.67 2.78
CA ASN A 78 13.58 -0.55 1.98
C ASN A 78 12.17 -1.11 1.72
N VAL A 79 11.40 -0.44 0.87
CA VAL A 79 10.03 -0.83 0.56
C VAL A 79 10.02 -2.00 -0.42
N PRO A 80 9.51 -3.18 -0.02
CA PRO A 80 9.37 -4.31 -0.94
C PRO A 80 8.35 -3.98 -2.03
N GLN A 81 8.83 -3.88 -3.26
CA GLN A 81 8.01 -3.56 -4.42
C GLN A 81 8.06 -4.71 -5.43
N VAL A 82 6.90 -5.15 -5.86
CA VAL A 82 6.79 -6.25 -6.82
C VAL A 82 5.74 -5.94 -7.89
N PRO A 83 5.90 -6.46 -9.10
CA PRO A 83 4.87 -6.31 -10.12
C PRO A 83 3.63 -7.16 -9.78
N PRO A 84 2.42 -6.68 -10.10
CA PRO A 84 1.17 -7.38 -9.79
C PRO A 84 0.96 -8.67 -10.59
N THR A 85 1.84 -8.97 -11.52
CA THR A 85 1.78 -10.13 -12.43
C THR A 85 2.50 -11.37 -11.90
N ILE A 86 3.17 -11.31 -10.76
CA ILE A 86 3.80 -12.49 -10.18
C ILE A 86 2.77 -13.39 -9.49
N PRO A 87 3.04 -14.71 -9.41
CA PRO A 87 2.17 -15.64 -8.70
C PRO A 87 2.07 -15.31 -7.21
N LEU A 88 0.90 -15.54 -6.62
CA LEU A 88 0.68 -15.35 -5.19
C LEU A 88 1.64 -16.17 -4.32
N THR A 89 2.00 -17.37 -4.76
CA THR A 89 3.00 -18.24 -4.09
C THR A 89 4.38 -17.60 -4.04
N ALA A 90 4.80 -16.91 -5.11
CA ALA A 90 6.06 -16.18 -5.15
C ALA A 90 6.02 -14.97 -4.21
N ALA A 91 4.90 -14.26 -4.16
CA ALA A 91 4.70 -13.16 -3.21
C ALA A 91 4.81 -13.64 -1.75
N ALA A 92 4.19 -14.77 -1.41
CA ALA A 92 4.30 -15.36 -0.08
C ALA A 92 5.76 -15.68 0.30
N GLN A 93 6.54 -16.17 -0.67
CA GLN A 93 7.96 -16.45 -0.45
C GLN A 93 8.75 -15.17 -0.21
N ILE A 94 8.54 -14.13 -1.01
CA ILE A 94 9.18 -12.82 -0.85
C ILE A 94 8.88 -12.23 0.54
N MET A 95 7.61 -12.26 0.95
CA MET A 95 7.20 -11.74 2.26
C MET A 95 7.89 -12.47 3.42
N ARG A 96 8.04 -13.80 3.31
CA ARG A 96 8.77 -14.60 4.30
C ARG A 96 10.26 -14.27 4.33
N ASP A 97 10.88 -14.22 3.16
CA ASP A 97 12.33 -14.03 3.05
C ASP A 97 12.76 -12.63 3.51
N GLN A 98 11.89 -11.64 3.30
CA GLN A 98 12.14 -10.25 3.72
C GLN A 98 11.57 -9.92 5.10
N GLY A 99 10.82 -10.83 5.72
CA GLY A 99 10.20 -10.59 7.02
C GLY A 99 9.15 -9.48 7.02
N CYS A 100 8.52 -9.20 5.88
CA CYS A 100 7.53 -8.14 5.74
C CYS A 100 6.10 -8.71 5.67
N ARG A 101 5.14 -7.93 6.18
CA ARG A 101 3.70 -8.29 6.15
C ARG A 101 2.92 -7.60 5.04
N VAL A 102 3.56 -6.64 4.38
CA VAL A 102 2.95 -5.82 3.34
C VAL A 102 3.90 -5.74 2.15
N LEU A 103 3.38 -5.97 0.96
CA LEU A 103 4.04 -5.69 -0.30
C LEU A 103 3.31 -4.57 -1.02
N PHE A 104 4.03 -3.58 -1.49
CA PHE A 104 3.50 -2.59 -2.40
C PHE A 104 3.68 -3.05 -3.85
N LEU A 105 2.62 -2.90 -4.61
CA LEU A 105 2.56 -3.33 -5.99
C LEU A 105 2.78 -2.12 -6.87
N THR A 106 3.82 -2.17 -7.66
CA THR A 106 4.17 -1.10 -8.58
C THR A 106 3.78 -1.47 -10.00
N HIS A 107 3.30 -0.48 -10.69
CA HIS A 107 3.06 -0.55 -12.13
C HIS A 107 3.98 0.44 -12.84
N ASN A 108 4.54 0.01 -13.95
CA ASN A 108 5.33 0.87 -14.82
C ASN A 108 4.52 1.11 -16.10
N SER A 109 4.25 2.37 -16.40
CA SER A 109 3.63 2.80 -17.64
C SER A 109 4.35 4.01 -18.18
N ASP A 110 4.78 3.93 -19.42
CA ASP A 110 5.47 5.02 -20.14
C ASP A 110 6.71 5.57 -19.40
N GLY A 111 7.44 4.68 -18.71
CA GLY A 111 8.64 5.05 -17.96
C GLY A 111 8.39 5.63 -16.57
N VAL A 112 7.13 5.71 -16.13
CA VAL A 112 6.75 6.14 -14.78
C VAL A 112 6.37 4.93 -13.95
N THR A 113 7.08 4.72 -12.85
CA THR A 113 6.75 3.70 -11.85
C THR A 113 5.93 4.33 -10.73
N TYR A 114 4.77 3.74 -10.43
CA TYR A 114 3.88 4.24 -9.39
C TYR A 114 3.29 3.10 -8.55
N PRO A 115 2.96 3.35 -7.28
CA PRO A 115 2.29 2.35 -6.43
C PRO A 115 0.84 2.15 -6.90
N ALA A 116 0.54 0.93 -7.31
CA ALA A 116 -0.76 0.57 -7.88
C ALA A 116 -1.68 -0.13 -6.89
N GLY A 117 -1.12 -0.80 -5.90
CA GLY A 117 -1.89 -1.57 -4.93
C GLY A 117 -1.05 -2.10 -3.78
N VAL A 118 -1.72 -2.85 -2.93
CA VAL A 118 -1.12 -3.43 -1.73
C VAL A 118 -1.58 -4.87 -1.55
N LEU A 119 -0.64 -5.74 -1.17
CA LEU A 119 -0.87 -7.12 -0.75
C LEU A 119 -0.44 -7.28 0.70
N THR A 120 -1.32 -7.84 1.53
CA THR A 120 -1.05 -8.08 2.95
C THR A 120 -1.30 -9.53 3.32
N TYR A 121 -0.92 -9.95 4.51
CA TYR A 121 -1.24 -11.29 5.02
C TYR A 121 -2.74 -11.58 5.01
N GLN A 122 -3.59 -10.58 5.22
CA GLN A 122 -5.02 -10.76 5.20
C GLN A 122 -5.55 -11.26 3.85
N HIS A 123 -4.93 -10.86 2.74
CA HIS A 123 -5.30 -11.35 1.41
C HIS A 123 -5.09 -12.86 1.28
N PHE A 124 -3.97 -13.37 1.82
CA PHE A 124 -3.70 -14.81 1.85
C PHE A 124 -4.71 -15.55 2.73
N LEU A 125 -5.01 -15.01 3.93
CA LEU A 125 -5.97 -15.64 4.84
C LEU A 125 -7.36 -15.71 4.23
N ARG A 126 -7.81 -14.63 3.59
CA ARG A 126 -9.10 -14.60 2.90
C ARG A 126 -9.15 -15.60 1.74
N HIS A 127 -8.09 -15.67 0.96
CA HIS A 127 -7.99 -16.65 -0.12
C HIS A 127 -7.98 -18.10 0.39
N LEU A 128 -7.30 -18.38 1.50
CA LEU A 128 -7.28 -19.71 2.12
C LEU A 128 -8.63 -20.07 2.75
N ALA A 129 -9.37 -19.09 3.26
CA ALA A 129 -10.67 -19.30 3.89
C ALA A 129 -11.80 -19.46 2.88
N ALA A 130 -11.68 -18.88 1.69
CA ALA A 130 -12.69 -18.97 0.65
C ALA A 130 -12.76 -20.38 0.04
N LEU A 131 -13.97 -20.91 -0.06
CA LEU A 131 -14.23 -22.22 -0.67
C LEU A 131 -14.32 -22.11 -2.20
N ASP A 132 -14.74 -20.92 -2.68
CA ASP A 132 -14.86 -20.60 -4.09
C ASP A 132 -14.69 -19.09 -4.35
N ASP A 133 -14.68 -18.68 -5.62
CA ASP A 133 -14.48 -17.29 -6.02
C ASP A 133 -15.61 -16.35 -5.55
N SER A 134 -16.80 -16.88 -5.29
CA SER A 134 -17.95 -16.07 -4.81
C SER A 134 -17.75 -15.63 -3.36
N GLU A 135 -17.16 -16.50 -2.53
CA GLU A 135 -16.86 -16.18 -1.13
C GLU A 135 -15.72 -15.17 -0.98
N LEU A 136 -14.82 -15.05 -1.95
CA LEU A 136 -13.76 -14.04 -1.92
C LEU A 136 -14.33 -12.62 -1.79
N GLY A 137 -15.43 -12.32 -2.47
CA GLY A 137 -16.14 -11.05 -2.37
C GLY A 137 -16.67 -10.77 -0.98
N ASP A 138 -17.30 -11.77 -0.35
CA ASP A 138 -17.89 -11.69 0.98
C ASP A 138 -16.81 -11.52 2.07
N LEU A 139 -15.63 -12.09 1.85
CA LEU A 139 -14.48 -11.92 2.73
C LEU A 139 -13.74 -10.59 2.54
N GLY A 140 -14.28 -9.68 1.75
CA GLY A 140 -13.78 -8.32 1.57
C GLY A 140 -12.68 -8.18 0.51
N ILE A 141 -12.47 -9.19 -0.32
CA ILE A 141 -11.65 -9.09 -1.52
C ILE A 141 -12.55 -8.55 -2.64
N LYS A 142 -12.62 -7.23 -2.74
CA LYS A 142 -13.37 -6.60 -3.81
C LYS A 142 -12.62 -6.75 -5.12
N ALA A 143 -13.14 -7.59 -6.00
CA ALA A 143 -12.72 -7.67 -7.39
C ALA A 143 -13.26 -6.48 -8.23
N ALA A 144 -13.37 -5.29 -7.66
CA ALA A 144 -13.72 -4.08 -8.39
C ALA A 144 -12.47 -3.62 -9.15
N ARG A 145 -12.30 -4.17 -10.31
CA ARG A 145 -11.17 -3.97 -11.21
C ARG A 145 -11.32 -2.67 -11.99
N GLN A 146 -11.05 -1.55 -11.35
CA GLN A 146 -10.53 -0.42 -12.12
C GLN A 146 -9.08 -0.75 -12.48
N ALA A 147 -8.73 -0.58 -13.76
CA ALA A 147 -7.34 -0.74 -14.15
C ALA A 147 -6.48 0.15 -13.27
N PRO A 148 -5.40 -0.36 -12.66
CA PRO A 148 -4.56 0.42 -11.73
C PRO A 148 -4.10 1.76 -12.32
N LEU A 149 -3.87 1.79 -13.63
CA LEU A 149 -3.51 3.00 -14.37
C LEU A 149 -4.62 4.05 -14.33
N GLU A 150 -5.88 3.67 -14.51
CA GLU A 150 -7.01 4.61 -14.49
C GLU A 150 -7.20 5.23 -13.10
N ALA A 151 -7.06 4.42 -12.04
CA ALA A 151 -7.13 4.91 -10.67
C ALA A 151 -5.98 5.88 -10.35
N PHE A 152 -4.77 5.61 -10.84
CA PHE A 152 -3.62 6.50 -10.70
C PHE A 152 -3.82 7.80 -11.47
N ILE A 153 -4.21 7.74 -12.74
CA ILE A 153 -4.47 8.93 -13.58
C ILE A 153 -5.53 9.81 -12.91
N ALA A 154 -6.62 9.23 -12.42
CA ALA A 154 -7.68 9.96 -11.75
C ALA A 154 -7.17 10.69 -10.47
N LYS A 155 -6.33 10.03 -9.67
CA LYS A 155 -5.71 10.64 -8.48
C LYS A 155 -4.74 11.75 -8.83
N ARG A 156 -3.87 11.52 -9.83
CA ARG A 156 -2.92 12.51 -10.34
C ARG A 156 -3.65 13.75 -10.86
N ASP A 157 -4.66 13.55 -11.68
CA ASP A 157 -5.41 14.67 -12.28
C ASP A 157 -6.22 15.43 -11.23
N ALA A 158 -6.70 14.76 -10.19
CA ALA A 158 -7.34 15.41 -9.04
C ALA A 158 -6.35 16.25 -8.23
N ALA A 159 -5.12 15.75 -8.01
CA ALA A 159 -4.07 16.49 -7.32
C ALA A 159 -3.64 17.73 -8.13
N LEU A 160 -3.45 17.58 -9.44
CA LEU A 160 -3.11 18.71 -10.33
C LEU A 160 -4.19 19.79 -10.39
N ARG A 161 -5.48 19.41 -10.30
CA ARG A 161 -6.58 20.38 -10.23
C ARG A 161 -6.58 21.17 -8.92
N ARG A 162 -6.29 20.51 -7.79
CA ARG A 162 -6.18 21.17 -6.49
C ARG A 162 -5.04 22.18 -6.47
N ALA A 163 -3.86 21.79 -6.92
CA ALA A 163 -2.71 22.69 -7.00
C ALA A 163 -2.98 23.93 -7.87
N ARG A 164 -3.67 23.77 -9.01
CA ARG A 164 -4.05 24.91 -9.87
C ARG A 164 -5.10 25.81 -9.27
N SER A 165 -5.97 25.33 -8.38
CA SER A 165 -6.97 26.17 -7.71
C SER A 165 -6.37 26.98 -6.56
N GLU A 166 -5.29 26.48 -5.93
CA GLU A 166 -4.55 27.20 -4.87
C GLU A 166 -3.66 28.31 -5.42
N ASP A 167 -3.19 28.20 -6.67
CA ASP A 167 -2.38 29.25 -7.35
C ASP A 167 -3.23 30.43 -7.89
N GLN A 168 -4.56 30.40 -7.76
CA GLN A 168 -5.47 31.44 -8.27
C GLN A 168 -6.17 32.26 -7.17
N GLU A 169 -5.87 32.00 -5.89
CA GLU A 169 -6.28 32.84 -4.76
C GLU A 169 -5.09 33.65 -4.22
#